data_d069b2a2c22e47e62a2048332b942f31
#
_entry.id   d069b2a2c22e47e62a2048332b942f31
#
_cell.length_a   1.000
_cell.length_b   1.000
_cell.length_c   1.000
_cell.angle_alpha   90.00
_cell.angle_beta   90.00
_cell.angle_gamma   90.00
#
_symmetry.space_group_name_H-M   'P 1'
#
loop_
_entity.id
_entity.type
_entity.pdbx_description
1 polymer ?
#
loop_
_entity_poly.entity_id
_entity_poly.type
_entity_poly.pdbx_seq_one_letter_code
_entity_poly.pdbx_strand_id
1 'polypeptide(L)'
;KESVAAVDATCGQVLTWNGKVVEAYYFSTSMGYTDTAEIWNVDDPSSYGYLKKACLNQADADIDLSDETAFSKYIKSSADGYDSDIRYYRWFATADLSDKTETVNEILAARHSISPKNVLYYESDGTTEMDVAAAGEKMGAITGMSVEARSSSGSILTLDLTYECGIVKIKTEYNIRKILGCMVKKIVYADATESENITMLPSAFSTVEK
;
A
#
# COMPACT_ATOMS: atom_id res chain seq x y z
N LYS A 1 25.16 -1.83 21.51
CA LYS A 1 26.07 -2.96 21.77
C LYS A 1 25.62 -4.23 21.03
N GLU A 2 24.36 -4.60 21.07
CA GLU A 2 23.83 -5.81 20.42
C GLU A 2 23.94 -5.74 18.89
N SER A 3 23.61 -4.60 18.29
CA SER A 3 23.70 -4.40 16.84
C SER A 3 25.14 -4.51 16.32
N VAL A 4 26.12 -4.02 17.08
CA VAL A 4 27.56 -4.15 16.72
C VAL A 4 27.97 -5.62 16.76
N ALA A 5 27.59 -6.34 17.82
CA ALA A 5 27.89 -7.77 17.94
C ALA A 5 27.24 -8.60 16.80
N ALA A 6 26.02 -8.24 16.38
CA ALA A 6 25.36 -8.90 15.24
C ALA A 6 26.09 -8.63 13.91
N VAL A 7 26.53 -7.40 13.68
CA VAL A 7 27.31 -7.04 12.47
C VAL A 7 28.65 -7.77 12.46
N ASP A 8 29.35 -7.82 13.59
CA ASP A 8 30.62 -8.50 13.70
C ASP A 8 30.48 -10.03 13.48
N ALA A 9 29.42 -10.64 14.01
CA ALA A 9 29.13 -12.07 13.87
C ALA A 9 28.75 -12.46 12.43
N THR A 10 28.24 -11.52 11.63
CA THR A 10 27.83 -11.73 10.23
C THR A 10 28.80 -11.10 9.22
N CYS A 11 29.99 -10.70 9.67
CA CYS A 11 31.01 -10.07 8.83
C CYS A 11 31.34 -10.96 7.61
N GLY A 12 31.26 -10.38 6.41
CA GLY A 12 31.48 -11.08 5.14
C GLY A 12 30.34 -11.99 4.68
N GLN A 13 29.24 -12.08 5.42
CA GLN A 13 28.04 -12.83 5.00
C GLN A 13 27.06 -11.91 4.28
N VAL A 14 26.54 -12.38 3.15
CA VAL A 14 25.53 -11.66 2.35
C VAL A 14 24.44 -12.63 1.92
N LEU A 15 23.22 -12.13 1.77
CA LEU A 15 22.14 -12.91 1.18
C LEU A 15 22.30 -12.94 -0.33
N THR A 16 22.15 -14.11 -0.92
CA THR A 16 22.24 -14.31 -2.37
C THR A 16 21.04 -15.06 -2.91
N TRP A 17 20.67 -14.75 -4.15
CA TRP A 17 19.67 -15.47 -4.92
C TRP A 17 20.20 -15.67 -6.35
N ASN A 18 20.16 -16.90 -6.86
CA ASN A 18 20.72 -17.26 -8.16
C ASN A 18 22.18 -16.78 -8.34
N GLY A 19 23.00 -16.86 -7.28
CA GLY A 19 24.42 -16.49 -7.30
C GLY A 19 24.69 -14.97 -7.29
N LYS A 20 23.68 -14.13 -7.16
CA LYS A 20 23.79 -12.66 -7.05
C LYS A 20 23.43 -12.20 -5.64
N VAL A 21 24.12 -11.18 -5.15
CA VAL A 21 23.75 -10.51 -3.91
C VAL A 21 22.39 -9.83 -4.10
N VAL A 22 21.49 -10.00 -3.13
CA VAL A 22 20.15 -9.41 -3.15
C VAL A 22 20.05 -8.22 -2.19
N GLU A 23 19.17 -7.31 -2.50
CA GLU A 23 18.73 -6.28 -1.54
C GLU A 23 17.83 -6.94 -0.49
N ALA A 24 18.26 -6.86 0.78
CA ALA A 24 17.54 -7.42 1.90
C ALA A 24 16.50 -6.40 2.42
N TYR A 25 15.33 -6.38 1.81
CA TYR A 25 14.24 -5.53 2.29
C TYR A 25 13.71 -6.02 3.63
N TYR A 26 13.32 -5.08 4.47
CA TYR A 26 12.71 -5.37 5.77
C TYR A 26 11.52 -4.42 6.03
N PHE A 27 10.68 -4.82 6.95
CA PHE A 27 9.53 -4.03 7.43
C PHE A 27 9.40 -4.20 8.94
N SER A 28 8.77 -3.24 9.60
CA SER A 28 8.64 -3.24 11.06
C SER A 28 7.53 -4.15 11.56
N THR A 29 6.48 -4.34 10.78
CA THR A 29 5.28 -5.05 11.21
C THR A 29 4.61 -5.69 10.00
N SER A 30 4.36 -6.98 10.06
CA SER A 30 3.55 -7.68 9.06
C SER A 30 2.07 -7.58 9.41
N MET A 31 1.22 -7.76 8.39
CA MET A 31 -0.23 -7.93 8.59
C MET A 31 -0.63 -9.42 8.68
N GLY A 32 0.38 -10.29 8.77
CA GLY A 32 0.25 -11.74 8.77
C GLY A 32 0.81 -12.40 7.51
N TYR A 33 1.24 -11.62 6.52
CA TYR A 33 1.90 -12.11 5.29
C TYR A 33 3.04 -11.19 4.88
N THR A 34 4.07 -11.78 4.22
CA THR A 34 4.99 -11.02 3.37
C THR A 34 4.39 -10.81 1.99
N ASP A 35 4.95 -9.92 1.20
CA ASP A 35 4.48 -9.64 -0.15
C ASP A 35 5.57 -9.85 -1.21
N THR A 36 5.20 -9.71 -2.46
CA THR A 36 6.07 -9.78 -3.63
C THR A 36 6.43 -8.38 -4.13
N ALA A 37 7.34 -8.29 -5.11
CA ALA A 37 7.70 -7.02 -5.73
C ALA A 37 6.56 -6.37 -6.57
N GLU A 38 5.43 -7.05 -6.75
CA GLU A 38 4.23 -6.50 -7.40
C GLU A 38 3.79 -5.17 -6.76
N ILE A 39 3.94 -5.05 -5.44
CA ILE A 39 3.58 -3.83 -4.69
C ILE A 39 4.35 -2.59 -5.14
N TRP A 40 5.46 -2.75 -5.86
CA TRP A 40 6.27 -1.64 -6.38
C TRP A 40 6.07 -1.38 -7.88
N ASN A 41 5.21 -2.16 -8.55
CA ASN A 41 4.96 -2.05 -9.99
C ASN A 41 6.26 -2.02 -10.82
N VAL A 42 7.18 -2.97 -10.50
CA VAL A 42 8.49 -3.08 -11.16
C VAL A 42 8.35 -3.55 -12.61
N ASP A 43 9.28 -3.13 -13.47
CA ASP A 43 9.25 -3.52 -14.89
C ASP A 43 9.67 -4.98 -15.11
N ASP A 44 10.57 -5.51 -14.27
CA ASP A 44 11.01 -6.90 -14.31
C ASP A 44 10.82 -7.58 -12.95
N PRO A 45 9.65 -8.18 -12.69
CA PRO A 45 9.40 -8.93 -11.45
C PRO A 45 10.33 -10.13 -11.25
N SER A 46 10.90 -10.68 -12.35
CA SER A 46 11.78 -11.84 -12.25
C SER A 46 13.09 -11.56 -11.50
N SER A 47 13.56 -10.32 -11.54
CA SER A 47 14.72 -9.86 -10.78
C SER A 47 14.51 -9.91 -9.27
N TYR A 48 13.26 -9.96 -8.81
CA TYR A 48 12.84 -9.99 -7.41
C TYR A 48 12.24 -11.34 -7.00
N GLY A 49 12.49 -12.41 -7.73
CA GLY A 49 11.89 -13.72 -7.47
C GLY A 49 12.25 -14.35 -6.11
N TYR A 50 13.12 -13.72 -5.33
CA TYR A 50 13.40 -14.06 -3.93
C TYR A 50 12.38 -13.46 -2.95
N LEU A 51 11.63 -12.42 -3.36
CA LEU A 51 10.54 -11.87 -2.58
C LEU A 51 9.28 -12.68 -2.85
N LYS A 52 8.83 -13.41 -1.85
CA LYS A 52 7.68 -14.30 -1.97
C LYS A 52 6.66 -14.00 -0.88
N LYS A 53 5.40 -14.26 -1.20
CA LYS A 53 4.36 -14.37 -0.19
C LYS A 53 4.75 -15.50 0.78
N ALA A 54 4.67 -15.21 2.06
CA ALA A 54 4.79 -16.18 3.14
C ALA A 54 3.77 -15.85 4.23
N CYS A 55 3.06 -16.86 4.73
CA CYS A 55 2.17 -16.71 5.86
C CYS A 55 3.00 -16.59 7.14
N LEU A 56 2.76 -15.54 7.92
CA LEU A 56 3.38 -15.24 9.20
C LEU A 56 2.37 -15.37 10.35
N ASN A 57 1.22 -15.99 10.11
CA ASN A 57 0.21 -16.29 11.11
C ASN A 57 0.45 -17.65 11.73
N GLN A 58 0.05 -17.81 12.99
CA GLN A 58 0.13 -19.10 13.68
C GLN A 58 -0.89 -20.13 13.16
N ALA A 59 -1.91 -19.68 12.43
CA ALA A 59 -3.03 -20.49 11.98
C ALA A 59 -2.81 -21.23 10.64
N ASP A 60 -1.62 -21.29 10.10
CA ASP A 60 -1.14 -22.11 8.96
C ASP A 60 -1.96 -22.08 7.67
N ALA A 61 -2.89 -21.15 7.49
CA ALA A 61 -3.67 -21.08 6.28
C ALA A 61 -3.07 -20.06 5.29
N ASP A 62 -2.45 -20.55 4.23
CA ASP A 62 -2.10 -19.71 3.08
C ASP A 62 -3.37 -19.37 2.29
N ILE A 63 -4.01 -18.25 2.68
CA ILE A 63 -5.22 -17.75 2.06
C ILE A 63 -4.85 -16.82 0.91
N ASP A 64 -5.54 -16.95 -0.24
CA ASP A 64 -5.47 -15.94 -1.29
C ASP A 64 -6.31 -14.72 -0.89
N LEU A 65 -5.65 -13.59 -0.70
CA LEU A 65 -6.24 -12.33 -0.27
C LEU A 65 -6.39 -11.31 -1.43
N SER A 66 -6.29 -11.77 -2.68
CA SER A 66 -6.50 -10.93 -3.87
C SER A 66 -7.97 -10.51 -4.06
N ASP A 67 -8.92 -11.27 -3.50
CA ASP A 67 -10.33 -10.91 -3.48
C ASP A 67 -10.65 -9.96 -2.33
N GLU A 68 -11.37 -8.85 -2.63
CA GLU A 68 -11.70 -7.81 -1.66
C GLU A 68 -12.55 -8.34 -0.48
N THR A 69 -13.47 -9.29 -0.75
CA THR A 69 -14.32 -9.87 0.28
C THR A 69 -13.51 -10.76 1.23
N ALA A 70 -12.62 -11.59 0.66
CA ALA A 70 -11.70 -12.43 1.42
C ALA A 70 -10.77 -11.57 2.27
N PHE A 71 -10.19 -10.51 1.68
CA PHE A 71 -9.32 -9.59 2.38
C PHE A 71 -10.05 -8.84 3.51
N SER A 72 -11.23 -8.27 3.24
CA SER A 72 -12.03 -7.56 4.24
C SER A 72 -12.38 -8.44 5.43
N LYS A 73 -12.71 -9.72 5.19
CA LYS A 73 -12.94 -10.69 6.25
C LYS A 73 -11.66 -10.97 7.06
N TYR A 74 -10.54 -11.15 6.38
CA TYR A 74 -9.25 -11.42 7.01
C TYR A 74 -8.76 -10.26 7.88
N ILE A 75 -8.75 -9.04 7.34
CA ILE A 75 -8.20 -7.88 8.06
C ILE A 75 -9.02 -7.52 9.31
N LYS A 76 -10.31 -7.88 9.33
CA LYS A 76 -11.19 -7.71 10.49
C LYS A 76 -11.13 -8.87 11.48
N SER A 77 -10.46 -9.97 11.12
CA SER A 77 -10.30 -11.11 12.02
C SER A 77 -9.26 -10.83 13.09
N SER A 78 -9.37 -11.54 14.22
CA SER A 78 -8.38 -11.55 15.31
C SER A 78 -7.28 -12.58 15.06
N ALA A 79 -6.79 -12.70 13.82
CA ALA A 79 -5.74 -13.66 13.50
C ALA A 79 -4.46 -13.34 14.26
N ASP A 80 -3.96 -14.31 15.03
CA ASP A 80 -2.70 -14.21 15.76
C ASP A 80 -1.53 -14.40 14.82
N GLY A 81 -0.77 -13.34 14.59
CA GLY A 81 0.49 -13.36 13.85
C GLY A 81 1.68 -13.11 14.77
N TYR A 82 2.88 -13.26 14.24
CA TYR A 82 4.11 -12.95 14.99
C TYR A 82 4.17 -11.52 15.50
N ASP A 83 3.51 -10.59 14.79
CA ASP A 83 3.50 -9.15 15.09
C ASP A 83 2.20 -8.68 15.75
N SER A 84 1.33 -9.59 16.22
CA SER A 84 0.00 -9.25 16.77
C SER A 84 0.05 -8.27 17.95
N ASP A 85 1.15 -8.26 18.71
CA ASP A 85 1.37 -7.34 19.82
C ASP A 85 1.91 -5.96 19.39
N ILE A 86 2.22 -5.80 18.11
CA ILE A 86 2.76 -4.53 17.59
C ILE A 86 1.61 -3.59 17.24
N ARG A 87 1.69 -2.33 17.70
CA ARG A 87 0.63 -1.34 17.49
C ARG A 87 0.19 -1.17 16.03
N TYR A 88 1.06 -1.39 15.06
CA TYR A 88 0.78 -1.25 13.63
C TYR A 88 0.19 -2.50 12.99
N TYR A 89 0.02 -3.60 13.74
CA TYR A 89 -0.51 -4.87 13.22
C TYR A 89 -1.95 -4.75 12.70
N ARG A 90 -2.78 -4.00 13.42
CA ARG A 90 -4.14 -3.63 13.01
C ARG A 90 -4.37 -2.16 13.34
N TRP A 91 -5.10 -1.51 12.50
CA TRP A 91 -5.47 -0.11 12.68
C TRP A 91 -6.77 0.20 11.95
N PHE A 92 -7.45 1.23 12.41
CA PHE A 92 -8.62 1.79 11.77
C PHE A 92 -8.39 3.28 11.57
N ALA A 93 -8.73 3.80 10.37
CA ALA A 93 -8.59 5.21 10.06
C ALA A 93 -9.92 5.80 9.58
N THR A 94 -10.23 6.98 10.05
CA THR A 94 -11.34 7.79 9.54
C THR A 94 -10.77 8.81 8.58
N ALA A 95 -11.25 8.78 7.34
CA ALA A 95 -10.89 9.73 6.29
C ALA A 95 -12.02 10.71 6.01
N ASP A 96 -11.67 11.88 5.48
CA ASP A 96 -12.60 12.86 4.97
C ASP A 96 -12.11 13.32 3.59
N LEU A 97 -12.97 13.22 2.60
CA LEU A 97 -12.70 13.62 1.23
C LEU A 97 -13.01 15.09 0.99
N SER A 98 -13.81 15.73 1.89
CA SER A 98 -14.15 17.15 1.77
C SER A 98 -12.87 17.98 1.83
N ASP A 99 -12.78 18.99 0.97
CA ASP A 99 -11.66 19.94 0.89
C ASP A 99 -10.25 19.30 0.70
N LYS A 100 -10.17 18.03 0.27
CA LYS A 100 -8.89 17.33 0.05
C LYS A 100 -8.45 17.30 -1.41
N THR A 101 -9.34 17.63 -2.34
CA THR A 101 -9.05 17.50 -3.79
C THR A 101 -7.79 18.23 -4.20
N GLU A 102 -7.57 19.48 -3.76
CA GLU A 102 -6.38 20.26 -4.11
C GLU A 102 -5.10 19.60 -3.58
N THR A 103 -5.05 19.25 -2.29
CA THR A 103 -3.89 18.59 -1.66
C THR A 103 -3.57 17.25 -2.33
N VAL A 104 -4.60 16.46 -2.66
CA VAL A 104 -4.43 15.17 -3.36
C VAL A 104 -3.88 15.41 -4.76
N ASN A 105 -4.42 16.38 -5.51
CA ASN A 105 -3.97 16.69 -6.86
C ASN A 105 -2.49 17.13 -6.89
N GLU A 106 -2.05 17.93 -5.93
CA GLU A 106 -0.63 18.31 -5.79
C GLU A 106 0.27 17.07 -5.60
N ILE A 107 -0.14 16.15 -4.71
CA ILE A 107 0.61 14.91 -4.48
C ILE A 107 0.59 14.04 -5.74
N LEU A 108 -0.55 13.88 -6.41
CA LEU A 108 -0.66 13.09 -7.63
C LEU A 108 0.23 13.65 -8.76
N ALA A 109 0.21 14.96 -8.97
CA ALA A 109 1.07 15.62 -9.96
C ALA A 109 2.56 15.39 -9.67
N ALA A 110 2.97 15.55 -8.41
CA ALA A 110 4.35 15.29 -7.98
C ALA A 110 4.74 13.82 -8.17
N ARG A 111 3.84 12.88 -7.88
CA ARG A 111 4.10 11.44 -8.06
C ARG A 111 4.10 11.03 -9.53
N HIS A 112 3.20 11.59 -10.33
CA HIS A 112 3.19 11.39 -11.77
C HIS A 112 4.49 11.87 -12.41
N SER A 113 5.00 13.05 -12.05
CA SER A 113 6.25 13.58 -12.61
C SER A 113 7.47 12.68 -12.32
N ILE A 114 7.47 11.95 -11.20
CA ILE A 114 8.53 10.99 -10.83
C ILE A 114 8.39 9.68 -11.61
N SER A 115 7.16 9.16 -11.74
CA SER A 115 6.87 7.90 -12.41
C SER A 115 5.46 7.90 -13.00
N PRO A 116 5.31 8.33 -14.26
CA PRO A 116 4.01 8.44 -14.93
C PRO A 116 3.21 7.12 -14.93
N LYS A 117 3.88 5.98 -15.07
CA LYS A 117 3.24 4.65 -15.06
C LYS A 117 2.53 4.28 -13.74
N ASN A 118 2.80 5.03 -12.67
CA ASN A 118 2.27 4.75 -11.34
C ASN A 118 1.11 5.69 -10.94
N VAL A 119 0.79 6.68 -11.76
CA VAL A 119 -0.35 7.58 -11.58
C VAL A 119 -0.94 7.84 -12.95
N LEU A 120 -2.06 7.22 -13.26
CA LEU A 120 -2.68 7.22 -14.58
C LEU A 120 -4.04 7.90 -14.50
N TYR A 121 -4.33 8.76 -15.46
CA TYR A 121 -5.56 9.53 -15.55
C TYR A 121 -6.44 8.98 -16.64
N TYR A 122 -7.73 8.82 -16.35
CA TYR A 122 -8.73 8.27 -17.26
C TYR A 122 -10.00 9.11 -17.27
N GLU A 123 -10.71 9.10 -18.40
CA GLU A 123 -12.08 9.57 -18.49
C GLU A 123 -13.00 8.76 -17.55
N SER A 124 -14.25 9.16 -17.39
CA SER A 124 -15.21 8.51 -16.49
C SER A 124 -15.52 7.04 -16.84
N ASP A 125 -15.14 6.58 -18.04
CA ASP A 125 -15.25 5.18 -18.46
C ASP A 125 -14.17 4.28 -17.82
N GLY A 126 -13.15 4.87 -17.19
CA GLY A 126 -12.03 4.19 -16.54
C GLY A 126 -11.06 3.48 -17.50
N THR A 127 -11.20 3.67 -18.81
CA THR A 127 -10.41 2.99 -19.85
C THR A 127 -9.78 3.93 -20.85
N THR A 128 -10.41 5.06 -21.16
CA THR A 128 -9.87 6.08 -22.07
C THR A 128 -8.87 6.95 -21.32
N GLU A 129 -7.60 6.86 -21.68
CA GLU A 129 -6.53 7.66 -21.05
C GLU A 129 -6.73 9.16 -21.31
N MET A 130 -6.46 9.95 -20.27
CA MET A 130 -6.55 11.41 -20.28
C MET A 130 -5.14 12.00 -20.12
N ASP A 131 -4.83 13.03 -20.89
CA ASP A 131 -3.60 13.80 -20.68
C ASP A 131 -3.63 14.51 -19.32
N VAL A 132 -2.51 14.47 -18.60
CA VAL A 132 -2.39 15.02 -17.24
C VAL A 132 -2.71 16.51 -17.18
N ALA A 133 -2.31 17.28 -18.19
CA ALA A 133 -2.60 18.71 -18.24
C ALA A 133 -4.11 18.95 -18.40
N ALA A 134 -4.79 18.11 -19.19
CA ALA A 134 -6.25 18.17 -19.35
C ALA A 134 -6.98 17.72 -18.08
N ALA A 135 -6.44 16.74 -17.33
CA ALA A 135 -7.01 16.23 -16.10
C ALA A 135 -7.15 17.32 -15.04
N GLY A 136 -6.12 18.14 -14.83
CA GLY A 136 -6.11 19.20 -13.82
C GLY A 136 -7.26 20.22 -13.95
N GLU A 137 -7.75 20.43 -15.18
CA GLU A 137 -8.81 21.38 -15.46
C GLU A 137 -10.23 20.75 -15.51
N LYS A 138 -10.31 19.43 -15.77
CA LYS A 138 -11.59 18.78 -16.12
C LYS A 138 -12.15 17.86 -15.05
N MET A 139 -11.33 17.35 -14.15
CA MET A 139 -11.78 16.24 -13.28
C MET A 139 -12.78 16.64 -12.20
N GLY A 140 -12.75 17.88 -11.72
CA GLY A 140 -13.60 18.33 -10.62
C GLY A 140 -13.18 17.81 -9.25
N ALA A 141 -14.13 17.63 -8.34
CA ALA A 141 -13.89 17.16 -6.99
C ALA A 141 -13.77 15.63 -6.90
N ILE A 142 -13.06 15.14 -5.88
CA ILE A 142 -13.03 13.71 -5.55
C ILE A 142 -14.39 13.32 -4.96
N THR A 143 -15.02 12.29 -5.53
CA THR A 143 -16.35 11.80 -5.13
C THR A 143 -16.30 10.43 -4.47
N GLY A 144 -15.19 9.70 -4.62
CA GLY A 144 -15.06 8.37 -4.04
C GLY A 144 -13.68 7.74 -4.25
N MET A 145 -13.55 6.54 -3.71
CA MET A 145 -12.39 5.69 -3.93
C MET A 145 -12.77 4.22 -3.86
N SER A 146 -12.03 3.38 -4.56
CA SER A 146 -12.19 1.92 -4.52
C SER A 146 -10.88 1.20 -4.78
N VAL A 147 -10.77 -0.02 -4.31
CA VAL A 147 -9.65 -0.89 -4.61
C VAL A 147 -9.93 -1.65 -5.90
N GLU A 148 -9.11 -1.44 -6.94
CA GLU A 148 -9.23 -2.14 -8.22
C GLU A 148 -8.53 -3.48 -8.20
N ALA A 149 -7.34 -3.54 -7.58
CA ALA A 149 -6.55 -4.77 -7.56
C ALA A 149 -5.75 -4.92 -6.26
N ARG A 150 -5.59 -6.19 -5.83
CA ARG A 150 -4.75 -6.60 -4.69
C ARG A 150 -3.75 -7.66 -5.09
N SER A 151 -2.64 -7.72 -4.38
CA SER A 151 -1.73 -8.87 -4.39
C SER A 151 -2.39 -10.08 -3.72
N SER A 152 -1.85 -11.26 -3.95
CA SER A 152 -2.31 -12.48 -3.26
C SER A 152 -2.10 -12.43 -1.73
N SER A 153 -1.24 -11.54 -1.24
CA SER A 153 -1.03 -11.26 0.18
C SER A 153 -2.01 -10.24 0.76
N GLY A 154 -2.74 -9.50 -0.09
CA GLY A 154 -3.75 -8.54 0.29
C GLY A 154 -3.35 -7.05 0.18
N SER A 155 -2.11 -6.72 -0.17
CA SER A 155 -1.72 -5.33 -0.44
C SER A 155 -2.51 -4.75 -1.60
N ILE A 156 -2.93 -3.51 -1.49
CA ILE A 156 -3.52 -2.77 -2.61
C ILE A 156 -2.43 -2.56 -3.68
N LEU A 157 -2.66 -3.09 -4.88
CA LEU A 157 -1.81 -2.89 -6.06
C LEU A 157 -2.26 -1.67 -6.88
N THR A 158 -3.58 -1.49 -6.98
CA THR A 158 -4.18 -0.35 -7.69
C THR A 158 -5.34 0.19 -6.87
N LEU A 159 -5.28 1.48 -6.59
CA LEU A 159 -6.35 2.26 -5.97
C LEU A 159 -6.94 3.21 -7.01
N ASP A 160 -8.26 3.19 -7.15
CA ASP A 160 -9.00 4.14 -7.98
C ASP A 160 -9.52 5.29 -7.12
N LEU A 161 -9.18 6.52 -7.50
CA LEU A 161 -9.86 7.72 -7.02
C LEU A 161 -10.86 8.17 -8.07
N THR A 162 -12.13 8.21 -7.69
CA THR A 162 -13.21 8.68 -8.55
C THR A 162 -13.41 10.19 -8.36
N TYR A 163 -13.38 10.90 -9.45
CA TYR A 163 -13.68 12.32 -9.56
C TYR A 163 -15.04 12.54 -10.22
N GLU A 164 -15.53 13.77 -10.22
CA GLU A 164 -16.77 14.11 -10.93
C GLU A 164 -16.71 13.76 -12.43
N CYS A 165 -15.58 13.95 -13.07
CA CYS A 165 -15.40 13.77 -14.52
C CYS A 165 -14.20 12.86 -14.88
N GLY A 166 -13.83 11.91 -14.04
CA GLY A 166 -12.74 11.00 -14.37
C GLY A 166 -12.33 10.08 -13.23
N ILE A 167 -11.30 9.27 -13.51
CA ILE A 167 -10.72 8.32 -12.55
C ILE A 167 -9.20 8.46 -12.58
N VAL A 168 -8.57 8.50 -11.41
CA VAL A 168 -7.12 8.39 -11.27
C VAL A 168 -6.78 7.05 -10.69
N LYS A 169 -6.00 6.24 -11.43
CA LYS A 169 -5.49 4.94 -10.96
C LYS A 169 -4.10 5.13 -10.37
N ILE A 170 -3.96 4.75 -9.11
CA ILE A 170 -2.74 4.92 -8.33
C ILE A 170 -2.13 3.56 -8.06
N LYS A 171 -0.88 3.39 -8.47
CA LYS A 171 -0.11 2.17 -8.27
C LYS A 171 1.04 2.42 -7.29
N THR A 172 1.60 1.35 -6.80
CA THR A 172 2.65 1.21 -5.77
C THR A 172 2.15 1.49 -4.36
N GLU A 173 2.61 0.65 -3.44
CA GLU A 173 2.23 0.75 -2.03
C GLU A 173 2.58 2.12 -1.43
N TYR A 174 3.70 2.70 -1.82
CA TYR A 174 4.11 4.02 -1.36
C TYR A 174 3.13 5.12 -1.76
N ASN A 175 2.73 5.17 -3.05
CA ASN A 175 1.80 6.19 -3.54
C ASN A 175 0.43 6.04 -2.89
N ILE A 176 -0.08 4.80 -2.80
CA ILE A 176 -1.38 4.49 -2.20
C ILE A 176 -1.39 4.94 -0.73
N ARG A 177 -0.38 4.56 0.05
CA ARG A 177 -0.26 4.96 1.46
C ARG A 177 -0.19 6.47 1.63
N LYS A 178 0.54 7.16 0.74
CA LYS A 178 0.70 8.60 0.75
C LYS A 178 -0.63 9.32 0.48
N ILE A 179 -1.34 8.90 -0.56
CA ILE A 179 -2.62 9.48 -0.96
C ILE A 179 -3.69 9.22 0.11
N LEU A 180 -3.84 7.99 0.56
CA LEU A 180 -4.82 7.68 1.61
C LEU A 180 -4.47 8.41 2.92
N GLY A 181 -3.20 8.46 3.29
CA GLY A 181 -2.74 9.11 4.52
C GLY A 181 -3.07 10.59 4.60
N CYS A 182 -2.98 11.34 3.49
CA CYS A 182 -3.29 12.77 3.51
C CYS A 182 -4.78 13.09 3.69
N MET A 183 -5.67 12.09 3.47
CA MET A 183 -7.11 12.21 3.69
C MET A 183 -7.53 11.82 5.11
N VAL A 184 -6.66 11.17 5.89
CA VAL A 184 -6.97 10.68 7.24
C VAL A 184 -7.11 11.84 8.21
N LYS A 185 -8.23 11.88 8.93
CA LYS A 185 -8.43 12.73 10.09
C LYS A 185 -7.82 12.14 11.34
N LYS A 186 -8.08 10.86 11.56
CA LYS A 186 -7.69 10.15 12.77
C LYS A 186 -7.41 8.68 12.45
N ILE A 187 -6.40 8.14 13.07
CA ILE A 187 -6.08 6.71 13.07
C ILE A 187 -6.05 6.18 14.50
N VAL A 188 -6.64 5.01 14.70
CA VAL A 188 -6.63 4.25 15.95
C VAL A 188 -5.85 2.96 15.70
N TYR A 189 -4.86 2.69 16.51
CA TYR A 189 -3.97 1.53 16.38
C TYR A 189 -4.45 0.35 17.25
N ALA A 190 -3.82 -0.82 17.07
CA ALA A 190 -4.16 -2.04 17.81
C ALA A 190 -4.06 -1.89 19.35
N ASP A 191 -3.16 -1.05 19.84
CA ASP A 191 -2.98 -0.73 21.27
C ASP A 191 -3.95 0.36 21.78
N ALA A 192 -4.97 0.69 20.99
CA ALA A 192 -5.94 1.77 21.26
C ALA A 192 -5.32 3.19 21.33
N THR A 193 -4.06 3.37 20.98
CA THR A 193 -3.50 4.70 20.83
C THR A 193 -3.99 5.37 19.54
N GLU A 194 -4.04 6.68 19.53
CA GLU A 194 -4.57 7.47 18.42
C GLU A 194 -3.53 8.44 17.89
N SER A 195 -3.65 8.79 16.62
CA SER A 195 -2.89 9.87 15.99
C SER A 195 -3.78 10.62 15.00
N GLU A 196 -3.52 11.90 14.86
CA GLU A 196 -4.16 12.79 13.88
C GLU A 196 -3.09 13.34 12.93
N ASN A 197 -3.54 13.91 11.83
CA ASN A 197 -2.67 14.59 10.84
C ASN A 197 -1.51 13.71 10.35
N ILE A 198 -1.77 12.41 10.14
CA ILE A 198 -0.78 11.53 9.52
C ILE A 198 -0.58 11.92 8.06
N THR A 199 0.62 11.71 7.54
CA THR A 199 0.97 12.02 6.15
C THR A 199 1.06 10.78 5.27
N MET A 200 0.99 9.59 5.88
CA MET A 200 1.09 8.30 5.21
C MET A 200 0.46 7.21 6.10
N LEU A 201 -0.30 6.29 5.51
CA LEU A 201 -0.81 5.11 6.22
C LEU A 201 0.33 4.17 6.65
N PRO A 202 0.15 3.39 7.72
CA PRO A 202 1.15 2.40 8.17
C PRO A 202 1.47 1.34 7.11
N SER A 203 0.47 0.96 6.30
CA SER A 203 0.62 -0.06 5.25
C SER A 203 -0.40 0.15 4.13
N ALA A 204 -0.22 -0.55 2.99
CA ALA A 204 -1.21 -0.68 1.92
C ALA A 204 -2.17 -1.88 2.14
N PHE A 205 -2.08 -2.56 3.27
CA PHE A 205 -3.03 -3.60 3.69
C PHE A 205 -4.24 -2.95 4.37
N SER A 206 -5.16 -2.44 3.59
CA SER A 206 -6.38 -1.80 4.09
C SER A 206 -7.55 -2.06 3.16
N THR A 207 -8.76 -2.10 3.70
CA THR A 207 -9.99 -2.02 2.94
C THR A 207 -10.55 -0.60 3.03
N VAL A 208 -11.35 -0.20 2.05
CA VAL A 208 -12.02 1.10 2.01
C VAL A 208 -13.52 0.86 2.17
N GLU A 209 -14.10 1.47 3.19
CA GLU A 209 -15.54 1.38 3.47
C GLU A 209 -16.14 2.79 3.53
N LYS A 210 -17.42 2.91 3.14
CA LYS A 210 -18.19 4.16 3.19
C LYS A 210 -18.92 4.29 4.50
#